data_b29730cece81804148781b1ea41b6ee2
#
_entry.id   b29730cece81804148781b1ea41b6ee2
#
_cell.length_a   1.000
_cell.length_b   1.000
_cell.length_c   1.000
_cell.angle_alpha   90.00
_cell.angle_beta   90.00
_cell.angle_gamma   90.00
#
_symmetry.space_group_name_H-M   'P 1'
#
loop_
_entity.id
_entity.type
_entity.pdbx_description
1 polymer ?
#
loop_
_entity_poly.entity_id
_entity_poly.type
_entity_poly.pdbx_seq_one_letter_code
_entity_poly.pdbx_strand_id
1 'polypeptide(L)'
;MATAALLTTFFDTPERTDRAAREAQVAAIAQAALLRPLLEAIAAPAAFVNGEREILICNAAFARLADMTHEAVVGRRFGEAVACVHAFEPPAGCGTTESCAWCGGGQALRRARMTQQVAEAPCRIRTLATEGSGAIDAEITCTPLVVEGVSGVVVVVKDLSDRHQRDVLERIFFHDVLNAAGGLRGLLQTWHDLPADETQLLAPIAARLAEQLVEDIESHRDLVSAERGTLPVHRSQVAPHDLLADLRALYRQHDVCKGRTLEVRVDRGAPAIDTDPVLLRRVLGNLVKNALEATPPGGIVRVMFATDEHGPRFSVHNRTAMTDAAQRLIFQRAFSTKGPGRGLGTYSARLIAEQYLGATLSFESRPLFGTTFTIAWPAGDLAG
;
A
#
# COMPACT_ATOMS: atom_id res chain seq x y z
N MET A 1 17.02 7.28 54.00
CA MET A 1 15.89 7.71 53.18
C MET A 1 16.47 8.37 51.91
N ALA A 2 16.53 7.62 50.83
CA ALA A 2 17.01 8.18 49.57
C ALA A 2 15.90 9.04 48.94
N THR A 3 16.16 10.32 48.81
CA THR A 3 15.28 11.26 48.11
C THR A 3 15.21 10.81 46.64
N ALA A 4 14.06 10.26 46.24
CA ALA A 4 13.81 9.98 44.81
C ALA A 4 13.90 11.32 44.06
N ALA A 5 14.92 11.48 43.25
CA ALA A 5 15.02 12.62 42.34
C ALA A 5 13.78 12.61 41.46
N LEU A 6 12.95 13.65 41.55
CA LEU A 6 11.80 13.83 40.69
C LEU A 6 12.33 13.91 39.24
N LEU A 7 12.07 12.87 38.47
CA LEU A 7 12.39 12.85 37.02
C LEU A 7 11.59 13.97 36.37
N THR A 8 12.26 14.99 35.86
CA THR A 8 11.63 16.06 35.10
C THR A 8 11.18 15.51 33.75
N THR A 9 9.87 15.49 33.49
CA THR A 9 9.30 15.04 32.23
C THR A 9 8.85 16.24 31.38
N PHE A 10 8.76 16.03 30.08
CA PHE A 10 8.39 17.10 29.13
C PHE A 10 6.89 17.19 28.84
N PHE A 11 6.12 16.12 29.16
CA PHE A 11 4.72 16.08 28.77
C PHE A 11 3.79 15.58 29.88
N ASP A 12 3.88 14.32 30.27
CA ASP A 12 3.02 13.70 31.29
C ASP A 12 3.90 13.05 32.37
N THR A 13 3.31 12.65 33.48
CA THR A 13 4.02 12.16 34.66
C THR A 13 4.81 10.86 34.40
N PRO A 14 5.93 10.61 35.10
CA PRO A 14 6.72 9.39 34.93
C PRO A 14 6.16 8.21 35.71
N GLU A 15 5.24 8.47 36.66
CA GLU A 15 4.71 7.50 37.60
C GLU A 15 4.11 6.29 36.90
N ARG A 16 4.31 5.13 37.50
CA ARG A 16 3.71 3.85 37.12
C ARG A 16 2.97 3.26 38.29
N THR A 17 1.95 2.48 37.98
CA THR A 17 1.24 1.72 38.97
C THR A 17 2.16 0.65 39.53
N ASP A 18 2.26 0.50 40.86
CA ASP A 18 2.99 -0.61 41.43
C ASP A 18 2.36 -1.95 41.01
N ARG A 19 3.14 -3.03 41.13
CA ARG A 19 2.73 -4.33 40.61
C ARG A 19 1.45 -4.84 41.26
N ALA A 20 1.33 -4.72 42.58
CA ALA A 20 0.19 -5.26 43.33
C ALA A 20 -1.09 -4.47 43.00
N ALA A 21 -1.01 -3.14 42.92
CA ALA A 21 -2.13 -2.29 42.53
C ALA A 21 -2.58 -2.57 41.09
N ARG A 22 -1.65 -2.79 40.17
CA ARG A 22 -1.97 -3.15 38.77
C ARG A 22 -2.64 -4.52 38.69
N GLU A 23 -2.14 -5.53 39.41
CA GLU A 23 -2.75 -6.85 39.45
C GLU A 23 -4.18 -6.76 40.04
N ALA A 24 -4.41 -5.92 41.04
CA ALA A 24 -5.75 -5.66 41.57
C ALA A 24 -6.67 -4.98 40.56
N GLN A 25 -6.18 -4.01 39.82
CA GLN A 25 -6.95 -3.35 38.73
C GLN A 25 -7.32 -4.38 37.64
N VAL A 26 -6.40 -5.21 37.20
CA VAL A 26 -6.65 -6.25 36.19
C VAL A 26 -7.70 -7.25 36.71
N ALA A 27 -7.60 -7.67 37.98
CA ALA A 27 -8.57 -8.57 38.59
C ALA A 27 -9.98 -7.94 38.71
N ALA A 28 -10.07 -6.65 39.06
CA ALA A 28 -11.33 -5.92 39.06
C ALA A 28 -11.97 -5.86 37.67
N ILE A 29 -11.20 -5.49 36.65
CA ILE A 29 -11.67 -5.43 35.27
C ILE A 29 -12.13 -6.81 34.77
N ALA A 30 -11.47 -7.89 35.18
CA ALA A 30 -11.86 -9.23 34.78
C ALA A 30 -13.26 -9.65 35.31
N GLN A 31 -13.77 -8.96 36.35
CA GLN A 31 -15.13 -9.15 36.84
C GLN A 31 -16.19 -8.48 35.96
N ALA A 32 -15.83 -7.50 35.16
CA ALA A 32 -16.72 -6.87 34.20
C ALA A 32 -16.96 -7.77 32.98
N ALA A 33 -17.92 -8.69 33.12
CA ALA A 33 -18.18 -9.75 32.13
C ALA A 33 -18.36 -9.26 30.68
N LEU A 34 -18.84 -8.03 30.50
CA LEU A 34 -19.10 -7.45 29.15
C LEU A 34 -17.89 -6.70 28.55
N LEU A 35 -16.91 -6.27 29.33
CA LEU A 35 -15.83 -5.44 28.81
C LEU A 35 -14.98 -6.16 27.77
N ARG A 36 -14.55 -7.39 28.05
CA ARG A 36 -13.76 -8.18 27.10
C ARG A 36 -14.52 -8.46 25.81
N PRO A 37 -15.75 -8.98 25.82
CA PRO A 37 -16.54 -9.16 24.60
C PRO A 37 -16.76 -7.87 23.81
N LEU A 38 -16.99 -6.74 24.48
CA LEU A 38 -17.16 -5.45 23.80
C LEU A 38 -15.86 -4.97 23.14
N LEU A 39 -14.71 -5.11 23.80
CA LEU A 39 -13.42 -4.80 23.19
C LEU A 39 -13.12 -5.72 22.00
N GLU A 40 -13.40 -7.02 22.10
CA GLU A 40 -13.21 -7.96 20.99
C GLU A 40 -14.16 -7.69 19.80
N ALA A 41 -15.36 -7.14 20.04
CA ALA A 41 -16.28 -6.74 18.99
C ALA A 41 -15.79 -5.52 18.19
N ILE A 42 -14.82 -4.76 18.71
CA ILE A 42 -14.19 -3.66 17.98
C ILE A 42 -13.18 -4.28 17.00
N ALA A 43 -13.43 -4.13 15.69
CA ALA A 43 -12.55 -4.66 14.64
C ALA A 43 -11.15 -4.00 14.65
N ALA A 44 -11.07 -2.73 15.09
CA ALA A 44 -9.82 -1.98 15.20
C ALA A 44 -9.04 -2.37 16.47
N PRO A 45 -7.70 -2.20 16.51
CA PRO A 45 -6.91 -2.34 17.72
C PRO A 45 -7.45 -1.46 18.85
N ALA A 46 -7.78 -2.08 19.98
CA ALA A 46 -8.37 -1.38 21.13
C ALA A 46 -7.78 -1.90 22.45
N ALA A 47 -7.55 -0.98 23.38
CA ALA A 47 -7.04 -1.26 24.70
C ALA A 47 -7.68 -0.36 25.75
N PHE A 48 -7.87 -0.85 26.99
CA PHE A 48 -8.22 -0.04 28.12
C PHE A 48 -6.96 0.23 28.96
N VAL A 49 -6.69 1.50 29.21
CA VAL A 49 -5.52 1.98 29.95
C VAL A 49 -5.95 2.67 31.25
N ASN A 50 -5.17 2.52 32.31
CA ASN A 50 -5.40 3.15 33.59
C ASN A 50 -4.96 4.63 33.64
N GLY A 51 -5.01 5.23 34.83
CA GLY A 51 -4.57 6.61 35.09
C GLY A 51 -3.11 6.87 34.75
N GLU A 52 -2.23 5.93 34.92
CA GLU A 52 -0.79 5.99 34.62
C GLU A 52 -0.46 5.59 33.18
N ARG A 53 -1.49 5.41 32.33
CA ARG A 53 -1.40 5.09 30.90
C ARG A 53 -0.94 3.66 30.62
N GLU A 54 -1.02 2.78 31.62
CA GLU A 54 -0.65 1.38 31.46
C GLU A 54 -1.85 0.58 30.95
N ILE A 55 -1.63 -0.30 29.99
CA ILE A 55 -2.64 -1.17 29.41
C ILE A 55 -3.02 -2.24 30.44
N LEU A 56 -4.31 -2.34 30.74
CA LEU A 56 -4.86 -3.36 31.64
C LEU A 56 -5.52 -4.51 30.88
N ILE A 57 -6.11 -4.23 29.71
CA ILE A 57 -6.70 -5.22 28.80
C ILE A 57 -6.66 -4.68 27.37
N CYS A 58 -6.53 -5.57 26.40
CA CYS A 58 -6.63 -5.24 24.99
C CYS A 58 -7.39 -6.31 24.22
N ASN A 59 -7.83 -5.99 23.00
CA ASN A 59 -8.41 -6.97 22.08
C ASN A 59 -7.34 -7.68 21.23
N ALA A 60 -7.75 -8.75 20.52
CA ALA A 60 -6.87 -9.51 19.65
C ALA A 60 -6.25 -8.66 18.51
N ALA A 61 -6.97 -7.65 18.03
CA ALA A 61 -6.44 -6.74 17.01
C ALA A 61 -5.26 -5.90 17.55
N PHE A 62 -5.33 -5.44 18.81
CA PHE A 62 -4.24 -4.72 19.44
C PHE A 62 -3.02 -5.62 19.72
N ALA A 63 -3.25 -6.84 20.18
CA ALA A 63 -2.19 -7.82 20.42
C ALA A 63 -1.42 -8.12 19.11
N ARG A 64 -2.13 -8.24 17.98
CA ARG A 64 -1.49 -8.37 16.65
C ARG A 64 -0.72 -7.12 16.24
N LEU A 65 -1.26 -5.92 16.48
CA LEU A 65 -0.56 -4.66 16.17
C LEU A 65 0.74 -4.53 16.96
N ALA A 66 0.73 -4.98 18.21
CA ALA A 66 1.89 -4.96 19.12
C ALA A 66 2.88 -6.11 18.85
N ASP A 67 2.51 -7.11 18.06
CA ASP A 67 3.23 -8.39 17.90
C ASP A 67 3.56 -9.05 19.25
N MET A 68 2.55 -9.10 20.14
CA MET A 68 2.67 -9.59 21.51
C MET A 68 1.46 -10.40 21.91
N THR A 69 1.62 -11.27 22.95
CA THR A 69 0.47 -11.89 23.62
C THR A 69 -0.27 -10.85 24.48
N HIS A 70 -1.53 -11.13 24.81
CA HIS A 70 -2.33 -10.26 25.69
C HIS A 70 -1.64 -10.01 27.05
N GLU A 71 -1.03 -11.04 27.62
CA GLU A 71 -0.32 -10.98 28.90
C GLU A 71 0.94 -10.10 28.82
N ALA A 72 1.66 -10.17 27.70
CA ALA A 72 2.87 -9.40 27.49
C ALA A 72 2.60 -7.89 27.28
N VAL A 73 1.39 -7.54 26.85
CA VAL A 73 0.95 -6.15 26.64
C VAL A 73 0.58 -5.47 27.95
N VAL A 74 0.04 -6.22 28.93
CA VAL A 74 -0.42 -5.69 30.21
C VAL A 74 0.72 -5.02 30.98
N GLY A 75 0.47 -3.81 31.49
CA GLY A 75 1.42 -2.99 32.23
C GLY A 75 2.37 -2.17 31.33
N ARG A 76 2.35 -2.36 30.01
CA ARG A 76 3.05 -1.48 29.09
C ARG A 76 2.20 -0.24 28.79
N ARG A 77 2.88 0.87 28.49
CA ARG A 77 2.23 2.02 27.88
C ARG A 77 2.06 1.80 26.38
N PHE A 78 1.09 2.49 25.78
CA PHE A 78 0.75 2.30 24.36
C PHE A 78 1.97 2.30 23.43
N GLY A 79 2.80 3.34 23.47
CA GLY A 79 3.99 3.44 22.60
C GLY A 79 5.05 2.37 22.87
N GLU A 80 5.11 1.84 24.10
CA GLU A 80 6.02 0.74 24.44
C GLU A 80 5.53 -0.58 23.84
N ALA A 81 4.21 -0.79 23.84
CA ALA A 81 3.61 -1.98 23.24
C ALA A 81 3.80 -2.01 21.72
N VAL A 82 3.66 -0.86 21.02
CA VAL A 82 3.82 -0.78 19.56
C VAL A 82 5.26 -0.42 19.14
N ALA A 83 6.24 -0.56 20.02
CA ALA A 83 7.65 -0.26 19.77
C ALA A 83 7.92 1.14 19.17
N CYS A 84 7.20 2.17 19.63
CA CYS A 84 7.44 3.55 19.24
C CYS A 84 8.88 3.97 19.58
N VAL A 85 9.62 4.54 18.64
CA VAL A 85 11.02 4.97 18.85
C VAL A 85 11.16 5.89 20.05
N HIS A 86 10.22 6.80 20.28
CA HIS A 86 10.22 7.74 21.39
C HIS A 86 9.82 7.12 22.74
N ALA A 87 9.30 5.91 22.74
CA ALA A 87 8.96 5.21 24.00
C ALA A 87 10.20 4.69 24.74
N PHE A 88 11.35 4.63 24.06
CA PHE A 88 12.60 4.13 24.61
C PHE A 88 13.62 5.26 24.87
N GLU A 89 13.22 6.51 24.61
CA GLU A 89 14.01 7.68 24.97
C GLU A 89 13.83 8.05 26.45
N PRO A 90 14.85 8.60 27.13
CA PRO A 90 14.68 9.13 28.48
C PRO A 90 13.64 10.27 28.53
N PRO A 91 13.02 10.59 29.68
CA PRO A 91 13.38 10.08 30.99
C PRO A 91 12.66 8.80 31.45
N ALA A 92 11.42 8.48 31.00
CA ALA A 92 10.63 7.42 31.60
C ALA A 92 9.64 6.74 30.65
N GLY A 93 9.92 6.67 29.36
CA GLY A 93 9.11 5.94 28.40
C GLY A 93 7.97 6.75 27.77
N CYS A 94 7.03 6.05 27.13
CA CYS A 94 5.93 6.68 26.40
C CYS A 94 5.14 7.69 27.23
N GLY A 95 4.96 8.91 26.68
CA GLY A 95 4.24 10.01 27.32
C GLY A 95 5.14 10.94 28.16
N THR A 96 6.45 10.72 28.22
CA THR A 96 7.35 11.55 29.08
C THR A 96 8.39 12.34 28.31
N THR A 97 8.63 12.02 27.04
CA THR A 97 9.64 12.68 26.22
C THR A 97 9.12 13.95 25.58
N GLU A 98 10.04 14.81 25.10
CA GLU A 98 9.69 16.03 24.36
C GLU A 98 8.83 15.72 23.12
N SER A 99 9.17 14.69 22.39
CA SER A 99 8.40 14.24 21.22
C SER A 99 6.95 13.84 21.56
N CYS A 100 6.69 13.38 22.79
CA CYS A 100 5.34 13.03 23.24
C CYS A 100 4.42 14.27 23.39
N ALA A 101 4.97 15.44 23.58
CA ALA A 101 4.18 16.70 23.61
C ALA A 101 3.52 17.00 22.26
N TRP A 102 4.09 16.53 21.17
CA TRP A 102 3.60 16.68 19.80
C TRP A 102 2.88 15.44 19.28
N CYS A 103 2.86 14.35 20.05
CA CYS A 103 2.20 13.11 19.69
C CYS A 103 0.69 13.25 19.81
N GLY A 104 -0.04 13.12 18.69
CA GLY A 104 -1.50 13.21 18.68
C GLY A 104 -2.17 12.20 19.62
N GLY A 105 -1.70 10.95 19.64
CA GLY A 105 -2.20 9.92 20.57
C GLY A 105 -1.98 10.28 22.04
N GLY A 106 -0.79 10.82 22.38
CA GLY A 106 -0.50 11.32 23.72
C GLY A 106 -1.40 12.47 24.13
N GLN A 107 -1.61 13.44 23.22
CA GLN A 107 -2.48 14.59 23.44
C GLN A 107 -3.95 14.17 23.60
N ALA A 108 -4.47 13.27 22.76
CA ALA A 108 -5.83 12.74 22.85
C ALA A 108 -6.05 12.03 24.19
N LEU A 109 -5.13 11.14 24.59
CA LEU A 109 -5.21 10.42 25.85
C LEU A 109 -5.19 11.34 27.07
N ARG A 110 -4.28 12.31 27.07
CA ARG A 110 -4.22 13.31 28.15
C ARG A 110 -5.49 14.16 28.20
N ARG A 111 -5.99 14.64 27.06
CA ARG A 111 -7.23 15.42 26.97
C ARG A 111 -8.41 14.63 27.52
N ALA A 112 -8.60 13.37 27.08
CA ALA A 112 -9.69 12.52 27.54
C ALA A 112 -9.65 12.30 29.06
N ARG A 113 -8.46 12.06 29.63
CA ARG A 113 -8.28 11.91 31.08
C ARG A 113 -8.64 13.18 31.85
N MET A 114 -8.20 14.35 31.35
CA MET A 114 -8.41 15.63 32.06
C MET A 114 -9.83 16.15 31.94
N THR A 115 -10.44 16.03 30.77
CA THR A 115 -11.77 16.61 30.49
C THR A 115 -12.91 15.64 30.73
N GLN A 116 -12.62 14.34 30.89
CA GLN A 116 -13.62 13.27 30.96
C GLN A 116 -14.57 13.27 29.76
N GLN A 117 -14.05 13.68 28.60
CA GLN A 117 -14.76 13.68 27.31
C GLN A 117 -13.97 12.87 26.28
N VAL A 118 -14.67 12.39 25.25
CA VAL A 118 -14.03 11.72 24.11
C VAL A 118 -13.08 12.70 23.43
N ALA A 119 -11.89 12.23 23.12
CA ALA A 119 -10.89 13.01 22.40
C ALA A 119 -10.31 12.18 21.24
N GLU A 120 -10.13 12.82 20.10
CA GLU A 120 -9.57 12.23 18.90
C GLU A 120 -8.40 13.07 18.40
N ALA A 121 -7.41 12.41 17.81
CA ALA A 121 -6.32 13.06 17.11
C ALA A 121 -5.64 12.14 16.10
N PRO A 122 -5.17 12.69 14.97
CA PRO A 122 -4.27 11.97 14.06
C PRO A 122 -2.92 11.74 14.76
N CYS A 123 -2.34 10.56 14.56
CA CYS A 123 -1.09 10.19 15.18
C CYS A 123 -0.23 9.41 14.18
N ARG A 124 1.00 9.86 13.99
CA ARG A 124 2.01 9.13 13.26
C ARG A 124 3.05 8.57 14.22
N ILE A 125 3.14 7.24 14.31
CA ILE A 125 4.03 6.53 15.23
C ILE A 125 5.17 5.94 14.41
N ARG A 126 6.41 6.37 14.67
CA ARG A 126 7.59 5.70 14.12
C ARG A 126 7.94 4.53 15.02
N THR A 127 8.07 3.34 14.43
CA THR A 127 8.35 2.11 15.17
C THR A 127 9.78 1.61 14.90
N LEU A 128 10.29 0.82 15.86
CA LEU A 128 11.59 0.15 15.75
C LEU A 128 11.51 -1.14 14.88
N ALA A 129 10.40 -1.40 14.20
CA ALA A 129 10.21 -2.61 13.41
C ALA A 129 11.30 -2.77 12.35
N THR A 130 11.85 -3.98 12.25
CA THR A 130 12.94 -4.36 11.34
C THR A 130 12.46 -4.62 9.91
N GLU A 131 11.15 -4.79 9.68
CA GLU A 131 10.56 -5.05 8.36
C GLU A 131 9.36 -4.12 8.12
N GLY A 132 9.39 -3.36 7.02
CA GLY A 132 8.34 -2.44 6.61
C GLY A 132 8.67 -0.95 6.77
N SER A 133 7.70 -0.07 6.59
CA SER A 133 7.90 1.39 6.59
C SER A 133 8.28 2.00 7.95
N GLY A 134 8.29 1.21 9.01
CA GLY A 134 8.61 1.66 10.37
C GLY A 134 7.71 2.80 10.88
N ALA A 135 6.53 3.01 10.31
CA ALA A 135 5.58 4.04 10.73
C ALA A 135 4.13 3.53 10.64
N ILE A 136 3.34 3.87 11.66
CA ILE A 136 1.89 3.65 11.72
C ILE A 136 1.22 5.02 11.61
N ASP A 137 0.44 5.24 10.56
CA ASP A 137 -0.42 6.42 10.42
C ASP A 137 -1.82 6.04 10.90
N ALA A 138 -2.28 6.65 11.98
CA ALA A 138 -3.53 6.27 12.64
C ALA A 138 -4.32 7.50 13.14
N GLU A 139 -5.61 7.32 13.31
CA GLU A 139 -6.47 8.17 14.12
C GLU A 139 -6.68 7.47 15.47
N ILE A 140 -6.34 8.15 16.55
CA ILE A 140 -6.46 7.63 17.91
C ILE A 140 -7.70 8.25 18.55
N THR A 141 -8.67 7.41 18.92
CA THR A 141 -9.85 7.82 19.69
C THR A 141 -9.68 7.36 21.13
N CYS A 142 -9.84 8.28 22.08
CA CYS A 142 -9.71 8.06 23.53
C CYS A 142 -11.04 8.34 24.21
N THR A 143 -11.68 7.31 24.80
CA THR A 143 -12.97 7.41 25.48
C THR A 143 -12.78 7.12 26.97
N PRO A 144 -13.01 8.10 27.87
CA PRO A 144 -12.95 7.89 29.31
C PRO A 144 -14.01 6.88 29.75
N LEU A 145 -13.65 5.99 30.64
CA LEU A 145 -14.54 4.95 31.15
C LEU A 145 -14.15 4.55 32.57
N VAL A 146 -15.13 4.29 33.40
CA VAL A 146 -14.93 3.69 34.73
C VAL A 146 -15.48 2.27 34.70
N VAL A 147 -14.66 1.29 35.04
CA VAL A 147 -15.00 -0.14 35.05
C VAL A 147 -14.66 -0.71 36.40
N GLU A 148 -15.65 -1.25 37.13
CA GLU A 148 -15.46 -1.87 38.48
C GLU A 148 -14.62 -0.99 39.41
N GLY A 149 -14.90 0.34 39.39
CA GLY A 149 -14.17 1.31 40.22
C GLY A 149 -12.79 1.71 39.67
N VAL A 150 -12.31 1.10 38.61
CA VAL A 150 -11.06 1.49 37.92
C VAL A 150 -11.36 2.58 36.90
N SER A 151 -10.85 3.78 37.16
CA SER A 151 -10.91 4.89 36.18
C SER A 151 -9.83 4.71 35.11
N GLY A 152 -10.23 4.85 33.86
CA GLY A 152 -9.30 4.67 32.73
C GLY A 152 -9.85 5.23 31.42
N VAL A 153 -9.21 4.87 30.34
CA VAL A 153 -9.57 5.29 28.98
C VAL A 153 -9.53 4.10 28.03
N VAL A 154 -10.57 3.91 27.24
CA VAL A 154 -10.52 3.02 26.07
C VAL A 154 -9.84 3.79 24.94
N VAL A 155 -8.74 3.23 24.46
CA VAL A 155 -7.97 3.74 23.32
C VAL A 155 -8.24 2.86 22.12
N VAL A 156 -8.75 3.44 21.03
CA VAL A 156 -8.98 2.75 19.76
C VAL A 156 -8.05 3.35 18.71
N VAL A 157 -7.40 2.47 17.94
CA VAL A 157 -6.46 2.85 16.87
C VAL A 157 -7.09 2.51 15.54
N LYS A 158 -7.46 3.51 14.79
CA LYS A 158 -7.94 3.35 13.42
C LYS A 158 -6.78 3.60 12.46
N ASP A 159 -6.34 2.55 11.81
CA ASP A 159 -5.28 2.63 10.81
C ASP A 159 -5.76 3.49 9.62
N LEU A 160 -4.99 4.50 9.28
CA LEU A 160 -5.22 5.40 8.16
C LEU A 160 -4.18 5.21 7.04
N SER A 161 -3.26 4.27 7.18
CA SER A 161 -2.15 4.07 6.24
C SER A 161 -2.65 3.90 4.81
N ASP A 162 -3.66 3.05 4.60
CA ASP A 162 -4.27 2.85 3.28
C ASP A 162 -4.99 4.10 2.76
N ARG A 163 -5.67 4.84 3.63
CA ARG A 163 -6.38 6.05 3.26
C ARG A 163 -5.41 7.17 2.91
N HIS A 164 -4.41 7.36 3.74
CA HIS A 164 -3.38 8.38 3.49
C HIS A 164 -2.58 8.10 2.23
N GLN A 165 -2.24 6.82 1.97
CA GLN A 165 -1.60 6.42 0.71
C GLN A 165 -2.50 6.69 -0.49
N ARG A 166 -3.81 6.45 -0.40
CA ARG A 166 -4.78 6.78 -1.47
C ARG A 166 -4.81 8.28 -1.73
N ASP A 167 -4.96 9.09 -0.69
CA ASP A 167 -5.05 10.55 -0.82
C ASP A 167 -3.76 11.17 -1.41
N VAL A 168 -2.59 10.65 -1.04
CA VAL A 168 -1.29 11.05 -1.62
C VAL A 168 -1.22 10.69 -3.10
N LEU A 169 -1.65 9.48 -3.47
CA LEU A 169 -1.63 9.02 -4.87
C LEU A 169 -2.64 9.76 -5.74
N GLU A 170 -3.84 10.02 -5.24
CA GLU A 170 -4.81 10.87 -5.93
C GLU A 170 -4.24 12.27 -6.17
N ARG A 171 -3.58 12.85 -5.20
CA ARG A 171 -2.94 14.17 -5.36
C ARG A 171 -1.83 14.15 -6.41
N ILE A 172 -0.98 13.13 -6.41
CA ILE A 172 0.09 12.96 -7.40
C ILE A 172 -0.52 12.76 -8.79
N PHE A 173 -1.53 11.90 -8.91
CA PHE A 173 -2.24 11.66 -10.16
C PHE A 173 -2.85 12.95 -10.73
N PHE A 174 -3.61 13.69 -9.92
CA PHE A 174 -4.19 14.95 -10.38
C PHE A 174 -3.14 15.99 -10.75
N HIS A 175 -2.02 16.04 -10.03
CA HIS A 175 -0.91 16.92 -10.38
C HIS A 175 -0.34 16.57 -11.77
N ASP A 176 -0.11 15.30 -12.07
CA ASP A 176 0.47 14.86 -13.35
C ASP A 176 -0.52 15.05 -14.50
N VAL A 177 -1.80 14.72 -14.30
CA VAL A 177 -2.88 15.00 -15.27
C VAL A 177 -2.99 16.49 -15.56
N LEU A 178 -2.98 17.35 -14.53
CA LEU A 178 -3.05 18.81 -14.72
C LEU A 178 -1.81 19.37 -15.42
N ASN A 179 -0.63 18.84 -15.16
CA ASN A 179 0.60 19.23 -15.85
C ASN A 179 0.57 18.84 -17.32
N ALA A 180 0.17 17.61 -17.66
CA ALA A 180 0.04 17.15 -19.02
C ALA A 180 -1.04 17.94 -19.79
N ALA A 181 -2.21 18.16 -19.18
CA ALA A 181 -3.28 18.98 -19.74
C ALA A 181 -2.86 20.44 -19.90
N GLY A 182 -2.10 20.99 -18.93
CA GLY A 182 -1.53 22.34 -19.00
C GLY A 182 -0.53 22.51 -20.12
N GLY A 183 0.35 21.53 -20.31
CA GLY A 183 1.30 21.48 -21.43
C GLY A 183 0.60 21.43 -22.80
N LEU A 184 -0.40 20.55 -22.93
CA LEU A 184 -1.22 20.44 -24.14
C LEU A 184 -1.97 21.74 -24.41
N ARG A 185 -2.59 22.35 -23.39
CA ARG A 185 -3.25 23.65 -23.51
C ARG A 185 -2.29 24.75 -23.96
N GLY A 186 -1.09 24.81 -23.36
CA GLY A 186 -0.05 25.79 -23.76
C GLY A 186 0.33 25.65 -25.21
N LEU A 187 0.54 24.43 -25.71
CA LEU A 187 0.83 24.17 -27.13
C LEU A 187 -0.33 24.60 -28.03
N LEU A 188 -1.58 24.30 -27.66
CA LEU A 188 -2.76 24.65 -28.43
C LEU A 188 -3.04 26.17 -28.44
N GLN A 189 -2.71 26.89 -27.36
CA GLN A 189 -2.86 28.34 -27.30
C GLN A 189 -1.93 29.10 -28.27
N THR A 190 -0.70 28.57 -28.45
CA THR A 190 0.26 29.18 -29.37
C THR A 190 0.14 28.64 -30.80
N TRP A 191 -0.72 27.63 -31.04
CA TRP A 191 -0.83 26.90 -32.32
C TRP A 191 -1.09 27.78 -33.54
N HIS A 192 -1.92 28.81 -33.40
CA HIS A 192 -2.29 29.70 -34.48
C HIS A 192 -1.18 30.68 -34.85
N ASP A 193 -0.24 30.94 -33.95
CA ASP A 193 0.86 31.91 -34.15
C ASP A 193 2.15 31.22 -34.65
N LEU A 194 2.13 29.87 -34.76
CA LEU A 194 3.29 29.09 -35.17
C LEU A 194 3.39 28.99 -36.70
N PRO A 195 4.61 29.05 -37.26
CA PRO A 195 4.88 28.72 -38.66
C PRO A 195 4.45 27.29 -39.00
N ALA A 196 4.10 27.01 -40.24
CA ALA A 196 3.58 25.73 -40.70
C ALA A 196 4.56 24.55 -40.46
N ASP A 197 5.85 24.78 -40.57
CA ASP A 197 6.92 23.82 -40.31
C ASP A 197 7.03 23.47 -38.81
N GLU A 198 6.91 24.45 -37.92
CA GLU A 198 6.87 24.23 -36.48
C GLU A 198 5.60 23.50 -36.04
N THR A 199 4.44 23.85 -36.62
CA THR A 199 3.17 23.17 -36.38
C THR A 199 3.26 21.70 -36.76
N GLN A 200 3.90 21.36 -37.89
CA GLN A 200 4.11 19.98 -38.32
C GLN A 200 5.01 19.18 -37.37
N LEU A 201 5.98 19.81 -36.73
CA LEU A 201 6.85 19.19 -35.71
C LEU A 201 6.16 19.00 -34.36
N LEU A 202 5.26 19.94 -34.00
CA LEU A 202 4.59 19.92 -32.69
C LEU A 202 3.31 19.06 -32.66
N ALA A 203 2.67 18.84 -33.80
CA ALA A 203 1.45 18.04 -33.92
C ALA A 203 1.63 16.61 -33.34
N PRO A 204 2.70 15.84 -33.62
CA PRO A 204 2.94 14.54 -33.03
C PRO A 204 3.19 14.61 -31.52
N ILE A 205 3.74 15.72 -31.02
CA ILE A 205 4.00 15.93 -29.61
C ILE A 205 2.67 16.16 -28.88
N ALA A 206 1.80 17.00 -29.41
CA ALA A 206 0.49 17.29 -28.88
C ALA A 206 -0.40 16.03 -28.85
N ALA A 207 -0.42 15.26 -29.95
CA ALA A 207 -1.14 13.99 -30.03
C ALA A 207 -0.66 13.01 -28.95
N ARG A 208 0.63 12.87 -28.78
CA ARG A 208 1.25 11.98 -27.75
C ARG A 208 0.92 12.41 -26.33
N LEU A 209 0.93 13.71 -26.03
CA LEU A 209 0.52 14.22 -24.72
C LEU A 209 -0.94 13.92 -24.43
N ALA A 210 -1.81 14.05 -25.44
CA ALA A 210 -3.23 13.72 -25.33
C ALA A 210 -3.44 12.21 -25.10
N GLU A 211 -2.76 11.36 -25.85
CA GLU A 211 -2.80 9.90 -25.69
C GLU A 211 -2.34 9.48 -24.29
N GLN A 212 -1.20 10.02 -23.84
CA GLN A 212 -0.68 9.74 -22.50
C GLN A 212 -1.67 10.16 -21.41
N LEU A 213 -2.32 11.31 -21.55
CA LEU A 213 -3.31 11.81 -20.61
C LEU A 213 -4.51 10.86 -20.52
N VAL A 214 -5.01 10.38 -21.65
CA VAL A 214 -6.12 9.42 -21.69
C VAL A 214 -5.70 8.09 -21.02
N GLU A 215 -4.53 7.55 -21.36
CA GLU A 215 -4.00 6.33 -20.74
C GLU A 215 -3.87 6.45 -19.22
N ASP A 216 -3.36 7.58 -18.71
CA ASP A 216 -3.19 7.82 -17.28
C ASP A 216 -4.54 7.89 -16.55
N ILE A 217 -5.54 8.58 -17.15
CA ILE A 217 -6.90 8.68 -16.60
C ILE A 217 -7.58 7.30 -16.58
N GLU A 218 -7.51 6.55 -17.68
CA GLU A 218 -8.12 5.21 -17.75
C GLU A 218 -7.47 4.25 -16.77
N SER A 219 -6.14 4.26 -16.68
CA SER A 219 -5.40 3.42 -15.75
C SER A 219 -5.77 3.70 -14.29
N HIS A 220 -5.93 4.98 -13.94
CA HIS A 220 -6.33 5.37 -12.59
C HIS A 220 -7.79 5.01 -12.29
N ARG A 221 -8.73 5.26 -13.22
CA ARG A 221 -10.14 4.89 -13.09
C ARG A 221 -10.31 3.40 -12.81
N ASP A 222 -9.59 2.58 -13.55
CA ASP A 222 -9.73 1.14 -13.44
C ASP A 222 -9.04 0.60 -12.18
N LEU A 223 -7.94 1.22 -11.75
CA LEU A 223 -7.34 0.90 -10.45
C LEU A 223 -8.32 1.18 -9.32
N VAL A 224 -8.97 2.35 -9.31
CA VAL A 224 -9.98 2.71 -8.30
C VAL A 224 -11.17 1.75 -8.35
N SER A 225 -11.63 1.37 -9.54
CA SER A 225 -12.74 0.42 -9.72
C SER A 225 -12.33 -0.98 -9.24
N ALA A 226 -11.10 -1.41 -9.53
CA ALA A 226 -10.56 -2.69 -9.06
C ALA A 226 -10.45 -2.73 -7.53
N GLU A 227 -9.93 -1.68 -6.90
CA GLU A 227 -9.82 -1.60 -5.44
C GLU A 227 -11.17 -1.58 -4.73
N ARG A 228 -12.21 -1.06 -5.39
CA ARG A 228 -13.59 -1.05 -4.86
C ARG A 228 -14.36 -2.34 -5.13
N GLY A 229 -13.79 -3.29 -5.86
CA GLY A 229 -14.48 -4.50 -6.26
C GLY A 229 -15.59 -4.29 -7.30
N THR A 230 -15.59 -3.14 -8.00
CA THR A 230 -16.62 -2.75 -8.96
C THR A 230 -16.17 -2.82 -10.42
N LEU A 231 -14.97 -3.31 -10.69
CA LEU A 231 -14.47 -3.46 -12.06
C LEU A 231 -15.28 -4.55 -12.77
N PRO A 232 -15.98 -4.25 -13.88
CA PRO A 232 -16.73 -5.26 -14.60
C PRO A 232 -15.82 -6.25 -15.30
N VAL A 233 -16.21 -7.54 -15.33
CA VAL A 233 -15.49 -8.62 -16.00
C VAL A 233 -16.36 -9.22 -17.09
N HIS A 234 -15.86 -9.22 -18.32
CA HIS A 234 -16.53 -9.78 -19.48
C HIS A 234 -15.71 -10.95 -20.03
N ARG A 235 -15.92 -12.15 -19.49
CA ARG A 235 -15.22 -13.34 -19.92
C ARG A 235 -15.63 -13.78 -21.31
N SER A 236 -14.65 -14.22 -22.09
CA SER A 236 -14.82 -14.82 -23.40
C SER A 236 -13.66 -15.76 -23.73
N GLN A 237 -13.82 -16.58 -24.76
CA GLN A 237 -12.75 -17.41 -25.27
C GLN A 237 -11.70 -16.55 -25.99
N VAL A 238 -10.52 -16.43 -25.42
CA VAL A 238 -9.41 -15.62 -25.94
C VAL A 238 -8.35 -16.50 -26.55
N ALA A 239 -8.13 -16.34 -27.86
CA ALA A 239 -7.04 -17.00 -28.54
C ALA A 239 -5.70 -16.28 -28.22
N PRO A 240 -4.71 -16.93 -27.59
CA PRO A 240 -3.46 -16.30 -27.21
C PRO A 240 -2.68 -15.73 -28.40
N HIS A 241 -2.79 -16.38 -29.57
CA HIS A 241 -2.16 -15.92 -30.80
C HIS A 241 -2.66 -14.52 -31.22
N ASP A 242 -3.98 -14.32 -31.24
CA ASP A 242 -4.59 -13.07 -31.68
C ASP A 242 -4.30 -11.95 -30.67
N LEU A 243 -4.44 -12.23 -29.37
CA LEU A 243 -4.13 -11.28 -28.32
C LEU A 243 -2.68 -10.79 -28.41
N LEU A 244 -1.72 -11.69 -28.59
CA LEU A 244 -0.31 -11.34 -28.67
C LEU A 244 0.06 -10.68 -29.99
N ALA A 245 -0.63 -10.99 -31.10
CA ALA A 245 -0.48 -10.30 -32.36
C ALA A 245 -0.93 -8.84 -32.27
N ASP A 246 -2.09 -8.60 -31.65
CA ASP A 246 -2.61 -7.25 -31.37
C ASP A 246 -1.66 -6.46 -30.48
N LEU A 247 -1.18 -7.06 -29.39
CA LEU A 247 -0.23 -6.44 -28.49
C LEU A 247 1.06 -6.03 -29.20
N ARG A 248 1.60 -6.92 -30.06
CA ARG A 248 2.77 -6.63 -30.88
C ARG A 248 2.52 -5.49 -31.86
N ALA A 249 1.36 -5.45 -32.51
CA ALA A 249 0.99 -4.38 -33.44
C ALA A 249 0.93 -3.02 -32.74
N LEU A 250 0.31 -2.98 -31.55
CA LEU A 250 0.22 -1.78 -30.72
C LEU A 250 1.61 -1.22 -30.36
N TYR A 251 2.48 -2.06 -29.80
CA TYR A 251 3.80 -1.63 -29.34
C TYR A 251 4.80 -1.35 -30.46
N ARG A 252 4.61 -1.93 -31.67
CA ARG A 252 5.51 -1.68 -32.82
C ARG A 252 5.60 -0.20 -33.21
N GLN A 253 4.54 0.55 -32.99
CA GLN A 253 4.47 1.98 -33.30
C GLN A 253 4.68 2.86 -32.05
N HIS A 254 4.70 2.27 -30.87
CA HIS A 254 4.82 3.01 -29.63
C HIS A 254 6.27 3.47 -29.39
N ASP A 255 6.44 4.71 -28.93
CA ASP A 255 7.75 5.33 -28.68
C ASP A 255 8.65 4.52 -27.74
N VAL A 256 8.07 3.82 -26.76
CA VAL A 256 8.82 2.98 -25.81
C VAL A 256 9.54 1.82 -26.52
N CYS A 257 9.09 1.42 -27.71
CA CYS A 257 9.71 0.37 -28.51
C CYS A 257 10.83 0.88 -29.43
N LYS A 258 10.99 2.21 -29.59
CA LYS A 258 12.03 2.78 -30.44
C LYS A 258 13.43 2.32 -30.01
N GLY A 259 14.17 1.75 -30.96
CA GLY A 259 15.51 1.18 -30.70
C GLY A 259 15.49 -0.12 -29.90
N ARG A 260 14.33 -0.77 -29.72
CA ARG A 260 14.18 -2.06 -29.03
C ARG A 260 13.35 -3.01 -29.87
N THR A 261 13.45 -4.31 -29.59
CA THR A 261 12.70 -5.35 -30.29
C THR A 261 11.71 -6.04 -29.36
N LEU A 262 10.44 -6.12 -29.78
CA LEU A 262 9.42 -6.92 -29.11
C LEU A 262 9.21 -8.23 -29.88
N GLU A 263 9.66 -9.34 -29.33
CA GLU A 263 9.43 -10.70 -29.84
C GLU A 263 8.21 -11.31 -29.15
N VAL A 264 7.35 -11.93 -29.97
CA VAL A 264 6.16 -12.65 -29.50
C VAL A 264 6.25 -14.10 -29.92
N ARG A 265 5.97 -15.03 -29.02
CA ARG A 265 5.94 -16.47 -29.28
C ARG A 265 4.69 -17.09 -28.65
N VAL A 266 4.06 -17.99 -29.37
CA VAL A 266 2.93 -18.79 -28.91
C VAL A 266 3.21 -20.23 -29.26
N ASP A 267 3.03 -21.16 -28.33
CA ASP A 267 3.19 -22.57 -28.59
C ASP A 267 2.18 -23.06 -29.66
N ARG A 268 2.61 -24.02 -30.49
CA ARG A 268 1.74 -24.56 -31.52
C ARG A 268 0.58 -25.31 -30.88
N GLY A 269 -0.65 -25.00 -31.34
CA GLY A 269 -1.87 -25.62 -30.80
C GLY A 269 -2.27 -25.09 -29.42
N ALA A 270 -1.79 -23.92 -29.06
CA ALA A 270 -2.19 -23.23 -27.81
C ALA A 270 -3.73 -23.13 -27.72
N PRO A 271 -4.34 -23.64 -26.64
CA PRO A 271 -5.78 -23.58 -26.45
C PRO A 271 -6.24 -22.14 -26.19
N ALA A 272 -7.51 -21.84 -26.48
CA ALA A 272 -8.13 -20.62 -26.00
C ALA A 272 -8.30 -20.68 -24.48
N ILE A 273 -8.26 -19.52 -23.85
CA ILE A 273 -8.47 -19.38 -22.39
C ILE A 273 -9.74 -18.60 -22.13
N ASP A 274 -10.52 -19.00 -21.12
CA ASP A 274 -11.72 -18.28 -20.68
C ASP A 274 -11.31 -17.13 -19.76
N THR A 275 -11.28 -15.90 -20.29
CA THR A 275 -10.83 -14.72 -19.56
C THR A 275 -11.40 -13.44 -20.17
N ASP A 276 -11.19 -12.31 -19.50
CA ASP A 276 -11.54 -11.00 -20.06
C ASP A 276 -10.38 -10.48 -20.94
N PRO A 277 -10.60 -10.34 -22.28
CA PRO A 277 -9.55 -9.91 -23.20
C PRO A 277 -9.09 -8.46 -22.97
N VAL A 278 -9.96 -7.58 -22.47
CA VAL A 278 -9.63 -6.18 -22.21
C VAL A 278 -8.74 -6.06 -20.98
N LEU A 279 -9.12 -6.72 -19.89
CA LEU A 279 -8.34 -6.73 -18.65
C LEU A 279 -7.00 -7.46 -18.84
N LEU A 280 -6.99 -8.59 -19.56
CA LEU A 280 -5.75 -9.33 -19.84
C LEU A 280 -4.79 -8.51 -20.71
N ARG A 281 -5.31 -7.85 -21.77
CA ARG A 281 -4.50 -6.95 -22.61
C ARG A 281 -3.89 -5.83 -21.79
N ARG A 282 -4.63 -5.26 -20.82
CA ARG A 282 -4.14 -4.22 -19.91
C ARG A 282 -3.02 -4.73 -19.00
N VAL A 283 -3.20 -5.90 -18.38
CA VAL A 283 -2.16 -6.51 -17.54
C VAL A 283 -0.89 -6.76 -18.35
N LEU A 284 -1.01 -7.41 -19.51
CA LEU A 284 0.13 -7.67 -20.41
C LEU A 284 0.77 -6.37 -20.91
N GLY A 285 -0.03 -5.37 -21.28
CA GLY A 285 0.45 -4.05 -21.70
C GLY A 285 1.30 -3.37 -20.64
N ASN A 286 0.85 -3.35 -19.39
CA ASN A 286 1.63 -2.81 -18.27
C ASN A 286 2.97 -3.54 -18.09
N LEU A 287 2.98 -4.87 -18.18
CA LEU A 287 4.21 -5.66 -18.05
C LEU A 287 5.17 -5.43 -19.23
N VAL A 288 4.65 -5.39 -20.46
CA VAL A 288 5.43 -5.14 -21.67
C VAL A 288 6.02 -3.73 -21.67
N LYS A 289 5.22 -2.71 -21.33
CA LYS A 289 5.69 -1.32 -21.19
C LYS A 289 6.84 -1.23 -20.18
N ASN A 290 6.68 -1.83 -19.00
CA ASN A 290 7.70 -1.86 -17.96
C ASN A 290 8.98 -2.58 -18.42
N ALA A 291 8.86 -3.71 -19.12
CA ALA A 291 9.99 -4.46 -19.64
C ALA A 291 10.73 -3.68 -20.73
N LEU A 292 10.01 -3.02 -21.66
CA LEU A 292 10.59 -2.17 -22.71
C LEU A 292 11.32 -0.96 -22.09
N GLU A 293 10.71 -0.27 -21.13
CA GLU A 293 11.33 0.88 -20.44
C GLU A 293 12.61 0.50 -19.68
N ALA A 294 12.64 -0.71 -19.09
CA ALA A 294 13.82 -1.23 -18.38
C ALA A 294 14.91 -1.76 -19.33
N THR A 295 14.59 -1.98 -20.60
CA THR A 295 15.52 -2.57 -21.58
C THR A 295 16.33 -1.45 -22.27
N PRO A 296 17.67 -1.54 -22.34
CA PRO A 296 18.48 -0.57 -23.05
C PRO A 296 18.24 -0.62 -24.58
N PRO A 297 18.58 0.46 -25.32
CA PRO A 297 18.54 0.43 -26.79
C PRO A 297 19.30 -0.76 -27.37
N GLY A 298 18.75 -1.37 -28.43
CA GLY A 298 19.26 -2.60 -29.02
C GLY A 298 18.82 -3.89 -28.32
N GLY A 299 18.17 -3.79 -27.14
CA GLY A 299 17.72 -4.94 -26.40
C GLY A 299 16.40 -5.53 -26.88
N ILE A 300 16.10 -6.72 -26.38
CA ILE A 300 14.93 -7.54 -26.76
C ILE A 300 14.05 -7.79 -25.56
N VAL A 301 12.75 -7.56 -25.71
CA VAL A 301 11.69 -8.00 -24.80
C VAL A 301 10.96 -9.16 -25.46
N ARG A 302 10.74 -10.25 -24.71
CA ARG A 302 10.01 -11.43 -25.17
C ARG A 302 8.71 -11.59 -24.45
N VAL A 303 7.62 -11.79 -25.19
CA VAL A 303 6.33 -12.18 -24.66
C VAL A 303 6.02 -13.57 -25.18
N MET A 304 5.72 -14.49 -24.27
CA MET A 304 5.45 -15.88 -24.62
C MET A 304 4.16 -16.35 -24.00
N PHE A 305 3.43 -17.18 -24.73
CA PHE A 305 2.36 -18.00 -24.18
C PHE A 305 2.77 -19.47 -24.28
N ALA A 306 2.63 -20.19 -23.20
CA ALA A 306 2.88 -21.62 -23.11
C ALA A 306 1.81 -22.30 -22.25
N THR A 307 1.61 -23.58 -22.48
CA THR A 307 0.73 -24.43 -21.65
C THR A 307 1.49 -25.68 -21.28
N ASP A 308 1.49 -26.04 -20.00
CA ASP A 308 2.06 -27.30 -19.49
C ASP A 308 1.13 -27.93 -18.44
N GLU A 309 1.65 -28.90 -17.69
CA GLU A 309 0.91 -29.61 -16.63
C GLU A 309 0.39 -28.69 -15.51
N HIS A 310 0.96 -27.51 -15.36
CA HIS A 310 0.55 -26.51 -14.36
C HIS A 310 -0.51 -25.52 -14.89
N GLY A 311 -0.82 -25.58 -16.19
CA GLY A 311 -1.82 -24.73 -16.83
C GLY A 311 -1.27 -23.71 -17.82
N PRO A 312 -2.16 -22.85 -18.37
CA PRO A 312 -1.78 -21.83 -19.32
C PRO A 312 -1.08 -20.66 -18.63
N ARG A 313 -0.05 -20.11 -19.28
CA ARG A 313 0.68 -18.95 -18.77
C ARG A 313 1.18 -18.01 -19.85
N PHE A 314 1.15 -16.73 -19.56
CA PHE A 314 1.88 -15.70 -20.29
C PHE A 314 3.13 -15.31 -19.52
N SER A 315 4.23 -15.09 -20.22
CA SER A 315 5.47 -14.58 -19.64
C SER A 315 5.98 -13.37 -20.43
N VAL A 316 6.48 -12.36 -19.70
CA VAL A 316 7.14 -11.17 -20.27
C VAL A 316 8.54 -11.13 -19.72
N HIS A 317 9.52 -11.25 -20.60
CA HIS A 317 10.93 -11.34 -20.24
C HIS A 317 11.77 -10.22 -20.86
N ASN A 318 12.69 -9.67 -20.07
CA ASN A 318 13.77 -8.80 -20.53
C ASN A 318 15.10 -9.11 -19.80
N ARG A 319 16.23 -8.74 -20.40
CA ARG A 319 17.55 -9.07 -19.86
C ARG A 319 18.02 -8.20 -18.70
N THR A 320 17.28 -7.17 -18.32
CA THR A 320 17.64 -6.30 -17.21
C THR A 320 17.16 -6.92 -15.89
N ALA A 321 18.06 -7.11 -14.95
CA ALA A 321 17.71 -7.56 -13.60
C ALA A 321 17.30 -6.38 -12.72
N MET A 322 16.33 -6.62 -11.82
CA MET A 322 15.93 -5.68 -10.79
C MET A 322 16.91 -5.72 -9.61
N THR A 323 17.11 -4.58 -8.96
CA THR A 323 17.81 -4.52 -7.67
C THR A 323 17.02 -5.24 -6.58
N ASP A 324 17.69 -5.74 -5.53
CA ASP A 324 17.04 -6.41 -4.40
C ASP A 324 15.97 -5.53 -3.74
N ALA A 325 16.23 -4.24 -3.62
CA ALA A 325 15.27 -3.28 -3.12
C ALA A 325 14.01 -3.18 -4.01
N ALA A 326 14.19 -3.16 -5.35
CA ALA A 326 13.06 -3.14 -6.28
C ALA A 326 12.26 -4.44 -6.23
N GLN A 327 12.92 -5.59 -6.11
CA GLN A 327 12.25 -6.89 -6.02
C GLN A 327 11.31 -6.99 -4.81
N ARG A 328 11.71 -6.44 -3.66
CA ARG A 328 10.88 -6.44 -2.43
C ARG A 328 9.64 -5.56 -2.54
N LEU A 329 9.67 -4.55 -3.40
CA LEU A 329 8.67 -3.49 -3.42
C LEU A 329 7.86 -3.44 -4.73
N ILE A 330 8.18 -4.26 -5.73
CA ILE A 330 7.64 -4.15 -7.09
C ILE A 330 6.12 -4.23 -7.18
N PHE A 331 5.48 -4.96 -6.28
CA PHE A 331 4.04 -5.07 -6.18
C PHE A 331 3.41 -4.17 -5.13
N GLN A 332 4.21 -3.37 -4.44
CA GLN A 332 3.64 -2.38 -3.51
C GLN A 332 3.06 -1.20 -4.29
N ARG A 333 1.94 -0.70 -3.78
CA ARG A 333 1.28 0.47 -4.31
C ARG A 333 2.21 1.68 -4.28
N ALA A 334 2.27 2.44 -5.38
CA ALA A 334 3.11 3.63 -5.54
C ALA A 334 4.63 3.41 -5.56
N PHE A 335 5.11 2.16 -5.60
CA PHE A 335 6.54 1.92 -5.77
C PHE A 335 6.95 2.16 -7.23
N SER A 336 7.94 3.04 -7.44
CA SER A 336 8.55 3.28 -8.75
C SER A 336 10.02 3.62 -8.60
N THR A 337 10.86 3.03 -9.44
CA THR A 337 12.26 3.40 -9.62
C THR A 337 12.44 4.59 -10.59
N LYS A 338 11.34 5.08 -11.19
CA LYS A 338 11.34 6.07 -12.29
C LYS A 338 10.88 7.47 -11.85
N GLY A 339 10.68 7.70 -10.54
CA GLY A 339 10.28 8.98 -9.96
C GLY A 339 8.87 8.99 -9.38
N PRO A 340 8.50 10.07 -8.67
CA PRO A 340 7.17 10.24 -8.08
C PRO A 340 6.08 10.28 -9.17
N GLY A 341 4.88 9.81 -8.85
CA GLY A 341 3.74 9.74 -9.78
C GLY A 341 3.66 8.47 -10.62
N ARG A 342 4.72 7.67 -10.68
CA ARG A 342 4.78 6.38 -11.38
C ARG A 342 4.83 5.24 -10.34
N GLY A 343 4.30 4.05 -10.68
CA GLY A 343 4.36 2.89 -9.79
C GLY A 343 3.03 2.22 -9.52
N LEU A 344 2.00 2.58 -10.26
CA LEU A 344 0.69 1.92 -10.18
C LEU A 344 0.58 0.73 -11.13
N GLY A 345 1.40 0.63 -12.17
CA GLY A 345 1.27 -0.36 -13.23
C GLY A 345 1.43 -1.81 -12.76
N THR A 346 2.48 -2.14 -12.01
CA THR A 346 2.71 -3.51 -11.49
C THR A 346 1.74 -3.88 -10.38
N TYR A 347 1.40 -2.94 -9.52
CA TYR A 347 0.37 -3.13 -8.49
C TYR A 347 -1.01 -3.38 -9.14
N SER A 348 -1.44 -2.53 -10.08
CA SER A 348 -2.69 -2.69 -10.83
C SER A 348 -2.73 -4.01 -11.61
N ALA A 349 -1.63 -4.36 -12.27
CA ALA A 349 -1.51 -5.62 -13.00
C ALA A 349 -1.72 -6.83 -12.08
N ARG A 350 -1.13 -6.82 -10.89
CA ARG A 350 -1.30 -7.89 -9.90
C ARG A 350 -2.73 -7.94 -9.37
N LEU A 351 -3.30 -6.80 -9.00
CA LEU A 351 -4.66 -6.70 -8.50
C LEU A 351 -5.68 -7.25 -9.51
N ILE A 352 -5.55 -6.83 -10.78
CA ILE A 352 -6.44 -7.29 -11.86
C ILE A 352 -6.25 -8.77 -12.14
N ALA A 353 -5.00 -9.26 -12.25
CA ALA A 353 -4.73 -10.66 -12.50
C ALA A 353 -5.31 -11.58 -11.42
N GLU A 354 -5.05 -11.27 -10.14
CA GLU A 354 -5.41 -12.13 -9.02
C GLU A 354 -6.90 -12.03 -8.64
N GLN A 355 -7.49 -10.84 -8.63
CA GLN A 355 -8.88 -10.67 -8.18
C GLN A 355 -9.93 -10.76 -9.28
N TYR A 356 -9.55 -10.48 -10.54
CA TYR A 356 -10.53 -10.38 -11.64
C TYR A 356 -10.33 -11.44 -12.72
N LEU A 357 -9.10 -11.81 -13.04
CA LEU A 357 -8.83 -12.82 -14.06
C LEU A 357 -8.69 -14.24 -13.50
N GLY A 358 -8.61 -14.40 -12.18
CA GLY A 358 -8.38 -15.70 -11.54
C GLY A 358 -6.96 -16.28 -11.82
N ALA A 359 -6.02 -15.41 -12.15
CA ALA A 359 -4.65 -15.77 -12.47
C ALA A 359 -3.69 -15.32 -11.36
N THR A 360 -2.55 -15.99 -11.21
CA THR A 360 -1.48 -15.56 -10.31
C THR A 360 -0.44 -14.75 -11.10
N LEU A 361 -0.03 -13.57 -10.58
CA LEU A 361 1.08 -12.81 -11.14
C LEU A 361 2.33 -12.95 -10.26
N SER A 362 3.37 -13.54 -10.82
CA SER A 362 4.68 -13.72 -10.18
C SER A 362 5.80 -13.10 -11.01
N PHE A 363 6.99 -13.01 -10.42
CA PHE A 363 8.20 -12.64 -11.16
C PHE A 363 9.42 -13.39 -10.66
N GLU A 364 10.41 -13.51 -11.54
CA GLU A 364 11.78 -13.89 -11.22
C GLU A 364 12.74 -12.86 -11.78
N SER A 365 13.72 -12.44 -10.99
CA SER A 365 14.77 -11.51 -11.44
C SER A 365 16.11 -11.92 -10.88
N ARG A 366 17.05 -12.21 -11.78
CA ARG A 366 18.41 -12.65 -11.41
C ARG A 366 19.45 -11.95 -12.28
N PRO A 367 20.60 -11.54 -11.69
CA PRO A 367 21.73 -11.09 -12.46
C PRO A 367 22.07 -12.10 -13.58
N LEU A 368 22.44 -11.66 -14.76
CA LEU A 368 22.74 -12.43 -15.97
C LEU A 368 21.52 -13.04 -16.69
N PHE A 369 20.44 -13.32 -16.01
CA PHE A 369 19.22 -13.92 -16.61
C PHE A 369 18.16 -12.87 -16.93
N GLY A 370 18.18 -11.72 -16.24
CA GLY A 370 17.19 -10.66 -16.41
C GLY A 370 15.95 -10.86 -15.54
N THR A 371 14.83 -10.28 -15.97
CA THR A 371 13.54 -10.32 -15.28
C THR A 371 12.48 -10.99 -16.13
N THR A 372 11.71 -11.87 -15.53
CA THR A 372 10.53 -12.51 -16.14
C THR A 372 9.33 -12.31 -15.23
N PHE A 373 8.27 -11.70 -15.75
CA PHE A 373 6.95 -11.70 -15.11
C PHE A 373 6.11 -12.80 -15.71
N THR A 374 5.35 -13.53 -14.89
CA THR A 374 4.51 -14.64 -15.31
C THR A 374 3.09 -14.48 -14.79
N ILE A 375 2.10 -14.53 -15.69
CA ILE A 375 0.67 -14.62 -15.39
C ILE A 375 0.28 -16.08 -15.66
N ALA A 376 -0.20 -16.79 -14.65
CA ALA A 376 -0.53 -18.21 -14.75
C ALA A 376 -1.92 -18.52 -14.22
N TRP A 377 -2.66 -19.37 -14.92
CA TRP A 377 -3.93 -19.92 -14.48
C TRP A 377 -3.74 -21.37 -14.02
N PRO A 378 -4.57 -21.86 -13.08
CA PRO A 378 -4.56 -23.26 -12.68
C PRO A 378 -4.93 -24.17 -13.87
N ALA A 379 -4.44 -25.41 -13.85
CA ALA A 379 -4.62 -26.39 -14.94
C ALA A 379 -6.10 -26.73 -15.27
N GLY A 380 -7.07 -26.34 -14.43
CA GLY A 380 -8.50 -26.59 -14.64
C GLY A 380 -9.26 -25.56 -15.49
N ASP A 381 -8.64 -24.42 -15.82
CA ASP A 381 -9.28 -23.32 -16.55
C ASP A 381 -9.15 -23.41 -18.08
N LEU A 382 -8.68 -24.54 -18.60
CA LEU A 382 -8.69 -24.84 -20.04
C LEU A 382 -10.12 -25.28 -20.43
N ALA A 383 -10.77 -24.52 -21.30
CA ALA A 383 -12.00 -24.95 -21.92
C ALA A 383 -11.76 -26.28 -22.66
N GLY A 384 -12.47 -27.34 -22.20
CA GLY A 384 -12.53 -28.62 -22.89
C GLY A 384 -13.25 -28.51 -24.22
#